data_b387defeeadeb6eea3878ab3e8bd8376
#
_entry.id   b387defeeadeb6eea3878ab3e8bd8376
#
_cell.length_a   1.000
_cell.length_b   1.000
_cell.length_c   1.000
_cell.angle_alpha   90.00
_cell.angle_beta   90.00
_cell.angle_gamma   90.00
#
_symmetry.space_group_name_H-M   'P 1'
#
loop_
_entity.id
_entity.type
_entity.pdbx_description
1 polymer ?
#
loop_
_entity_poly.entity_id
_entity_poly.type
_entity_poly.pdbx_seq_one_letter_code
_entity_poly.pdbx_strand_id
1 'polypeptide(L)'
;MFEEELLEKTAVCTEILQDAKNELYLNMRFLDVALNSLSLQPTFEVSDYAVDGAVFYYGIPHLIEQYKIGNVMVNRAYLHSVFHCLFAHIFKEKREEKMLWDLACDIAVESVIDSLPVRCLRMPSR
;
A
#
# COMPACT_ATOMS: atom_id res chain seq x y z
N MET A 1 13.53 -20.96 -15.79
CA MET A 1 14.11 -20.98 -14.45
C MET A 1 13.95 -19.66 -13.73
N PHE A 2 14.76 -18.64 -14.06
CA PHE A 2 14.58 -17.34 -13.43
C PHE A 2 13.19 -16.75 -13.71
N GLU A 3 12.72 -16.88 -14.95
CA GLU A 3 11.41 -16.37 -15.34
C GLU A 3 10.29 -17.11 -14.64
N GLU A 4 10.41 -18.41 -14.46
CA GLU A 4 9.42 -19.19 -13.75
C GLU A 4 9.35 -18.82 -12.28
N GLU A 5 10.51 -18.64 -11.63
CA GLU A 5 10.55 -18.17 -10.26
C GLU A 5 9.94 -16.79 -10.12
N LEU A 6 10.22 -15.91 -11.07
CA LEU A 6 9.67 -14.56 -11.05
C LEU A 6 8.15 -14.61 -11.19
N LEU A 7 7.63 -15.44 -12.10
CA LEU A 7 6.19 -15.59 -12.27
C LEU A 7 5.52 -16.16 -11.03
N GLU A 8 6.14 -17.16 -10.39
CA GLU A 8 5.62 -17.74 -9.17
C GLU A 8 5.58 -16.72 -8.03
N LYS A 9 6.66 -15.97 -7.86
CA LYS A 9 6.74 -14.93 -6.83
C LYS A 9 5.74 -13.82 -7.08
N THR A 10 5.57 -13.43 -8.33
CA THR A 10 4.58 -12.42 -8.70
C THR A 10 3.17 -12.90 -8.41
N ALA A 11 2.89 -14.17 -8.70
CA ALA A 11 1.58 -14.74 -8.39
C ALA A 11 1.31 -14.74 -6.88
N VAL A 12 2.30 -15.12 -6.08
CA VAL A 12 2.18 -15.08 -4.62
C VAL A 12 1.95 -13.67 -4.13
N CYS A 13 2.71 -12.71 -4.63
CA CYS A 13 2.55 -11.30 -4.26
C CYS A 13 1.16 -10.78 -4.63
N THR A 14 0.65 -11.17 -5.79
CA THR A 14 -0.69 -10.78 -6.21
C THR A 14 -1.75 -11.31 -5.24
N GLU A 15 -1.62 -12.57 -4.81
CA GLU A 15 -2.52 -13.14 -3.81
C GLU A 15 -2.43 -12.40 -2.47
N ILE A 16 -1.22 -12.08 -2.02
CA ILE A 16 -1.02 -11.35 -0.78
C ILE A 16 -1.74 -10.01 -0.85
N LEU A 17 -1.56 -9.29 -1.94
CA LEU A 17 -2.18 -7.97 -2.11
C LEU A 17 -3.70 -8.06 -2.28
N GLN A 18 -4.20 -9.09 -2.96
CA GLN A 18 -5.64 -9.28 -3.06
C GLN A 18 -6.26 -9.60 -1.71
N ASP A 19 -5.59 -10.40 -0.90
CA ASP A 19 -6.03 -10.67 0.46
C ASP A 19 -6.05 -9.41 1.30
N ALA A 20 -5.03 -8.57 1.17
CA ALA A 20 -4.99 -7.28 1.86
C ALA A 20 -6.17 -6.41 1.44
N LYS A 21 -6.44 -6.30 0.15
CA LYS A 21 -7.56 -5.52 -0.36
C LYS A 21 -8.89 -6.06 0.16
N ASN A 22 -9.05 -7.38 0.16
CA ASN A 22 -10.28 -7.99 0.64
C ASN A 22 -10.49 -7.74 2.13
N GLU A 23 -9.45 -7.85 2.93
CA GLU A 23 -9.55 -7.61 4.36
C GLU A 23 -9.88 -6.14 4.65
N LEU A 24 -9.24 -5.22 3.94
CA LEU A 24 -9.53 -3.79 4.07
C LEU A 24 -10.97 -3.50 3.63
N TYR A 25 -11.40 -4.11 2.52
CA TYR A 25 -12.76 -3.93 2.04
C TYR A 25 -13.81 -4.41 3.05
N LEU A 26 -13.60 -5.59 3.64
CA LEU A 26 -14.54 -6.13 4.60
C LEU A 26 -14.68 -5.25 5.84
N ASN A 27 -13.63 -4.54 6.20
CA ASN A 27 -13.63 -3.67 7.37
C ASN A 27 -14.01 -2.23 7.04
N MET A 28 -13.83 -1.81 5.79
CA MET A 28 -14.04 -0.42 5.37
C MET A 28 -14.67 -0.39 3.98
N ARG A 29 -15.90 -0.88 3.89
CA ARG A 29 -16.60 -1.02 2.60
C ARG A 29 -16.79 0.29 1.86
N PHE A 30 -16.83 1.39 2.58
CA PHE A 30 -16.96 2.71 1.96
C PHE A 30 -15.74 3.09 1.10
N LEU A 31 -14.64 2.35 1.25
CA LEU A 31 -13.44 2.58 0.44
C LEU A 31 -13.36 1.70 -0.80
N ASP A 32 -14.42 0.97 -1.16
CA ASP A 32 -14.39 -0.01 -2.24
C ASP A 32 -13.78 0.56 -3.53
N VAL A 33 -14.27 1.70 -4.00
CA VAL A 33 -13.77 2.30 -5.23
C VAL A 33 -12.29 2.67 -5.10
N ALA A 34 -11.91 3.26 -3.97
CA ALA A 34 -10.52 3.66 -3.73
C ALA A 34 -9.60 2.45 -3.65
N LEU A 35 -10.02 1.39 -2.94
CA LEU A 35 -9.21 0.18 -2.79
C LEU A 35 -8.95 -0.52 -4.13
N ASN A 36 -9.87 -0.39 -5.07
CA ASN A 36 -9.76 -1.03 -6.37
C ASN A 36 -9.26 -0.09 -7.47
N SER A 37 -8.85 1.13 -7.11
CA SER A 37 -8.42 2.11 -8.10
C SER A 37 -6.98 1.92 -8.56
N LEU A 38 -6.19 1.15 -7.83
CA LEU A 38 -4.77 0.97 -8.13
C LEU A 38 -4.52 -0.37 -8.82
N SER A 39 -3.77 -0.34 -9.91
CA SER A 39 -3.23 -1.56 -10.52
C SER A 39 -2.01 -2.00 -9.74
N LEU A 40 -1.75 -3.30 -9.71
CA LEU A 40 -0.62 -3.87 -8.98
C LEU A 40 0.50 -4.18 -9.96
N GLN A 41 1.70 -3.70 -9.68
CA GLN A 41 2.83 -3.86 -10.59
C GLN A 41 4.11 -4.17 -9.82
N PRO A 42 4.72 -5.35 -10.04
CA PRO A 42 6.04 -5.60 -9.46
C PRO A 42 7.09 -4.76 -10.16
N THR A 43 8.11 -4.36 -9.43
CA THR A 43 9.16 -3.52 -9.98
C THR A 43 10.51 -3.85 -9.36
N PHE A 44 11.57 -3.58 -10.10
CA PHE A 44 12.93 -3.65 -9.60
C PHE A 44 13.54 -2.25 -9.38
N GLU A 45 12.79 -1.20 -9.71
CA GLU A 45 13.29 0.18 -9.60
C GLU A 45 13.22 0.71 -8.17
N VAL A 46 12.29 0.19 -7.37
CA VAL A 46 12.21 0.56 -5.96
C VAL A 46 12.33 -0.71 -5.14
N SER A 47 12.92 -0.59 -3.95
CA SER A 47 13.13 -1.73 -3.07
C SER A 47 11.94 -2.01 -2.18
N ASP A 48 11.06 -1.06 -1.99
CA ASP A 48 9.90 -1.19 -1.11
C ASP A 48 8.60 -0.97 -1.88
N TYR A 49 7.96 0.18 -1.72
CA TYR A 49 6.70 0.49 -2.39
C TYR A 49 6.76 1.87 -3.02
N ALA A 50 6.01 2.04 -4.09
CA ALA A 50 5.81 3.35 -4.69
C ALA A 50 4.40 3.40 -5.27
N VAL A 51 3.86 4.59 -5.42
CA VAL A 51 2.55 4.78 -6.01
C VAL A 51 2.57 5.99 -6.92
N ASP A 52 1.84 5.88 -8.01
CA ASP A 52 1.78 6.95 -8.99
C ASP A 52 0.33 7.08 -9.49
N GLY A 53 -0.54 7.58 -8.64
CA GLY A 53 -1.92 7.88 -8.97
C GLY A 53 -2.80 6.71 -9.41
N ALA A 54 -2.28 5.80 -10.19
CA ALA A 54 -3.06 4.69 -10.76
C ALA A 54 -2.43 3.33 -10.52
N VAL A 55 -1.16 3.29 -10.18
CA VAL A 55 -0.41 2.03 -10.05
C VAL A 55 0.28 1.95 -8.70
N PHE A 56 0.15 0.81 -8.06
CA PHE A 56 0.88 0.47 -6.85
C PHE A 56 2.06 -0.40 -7.24
N TYR A 57 3.26 0.13 -7.11
CA TYR A 57 4.50 -0.59 -7.41
C TYR A 57 5.05 -1.22 -6.15
N TYR A 58 5.48 -2.44 -6.24
CA TYR A 58 6.04 -3.14 -5.08
C TYR A 58 7.30 -3.90 -5.44
N GLY A 59 8.25 -3.91 -4.51
CA GLY A 59 9.43 -4.77 -4.60
C GLY A 59 9.07 -6.16 -4.08
N ILE A 60 9.23 -7.19 -4.91
CA ILE A 60 8.81 -8.55 -4.56
C ILE A 60 9.44 -9.05 -3.25
N PRO A 61 10.78 -8.95 -3.06
CA PRO A 61 11.36 -9.43 -1.80
C PRO A 61 10.82 -8.69 -0.58
N HIS A 62 10.63 -7.38 -0.70
CA HIS A 62 10.15 -6.56 0.41
C HIS A 62 8.73 -6.94 0.80
N LEU A 63 7.85 -7.13 -0.18
CA LEU A 63 6.45 -7.50 0.09
C LEU A 63 6.37 -8.84 0.80
N ILE A 64 7.12 -9.83 0.31
CA ILE A 64 7.13 -11.17 0.93
C ILE A 64 7.65 -11.08 2.36
N GLU A 65 8.71 -10.31 2.58
CA GLU A 65 9.27 -10.14 3.92
C GLU A 65 8.27 -9.47 4.87
N GLN A 66 7.58 -8.44 4.40
CA GLN A 66 6.56 -7.75 5.20
C GLN A 66 5.42 -8.70 5.53
N TYR A 67 5.00 -9.51 4.57
CA TYR A 67 3.94 -10.48 4.79
C TYR A 67 4.34 -11.53 5.84
N LYS A 68 5.60 -11.95 5.86
CA LYS A 68 6.12 -12.89 6.86
C LYS A 68 6.09 -12.31 8.27
N ILE A 69 6.28 -11.00 8.39
CA ILE A 69 6.16 -10.32 9.68
C ILE A 69 4.70 -10.33 10.14
N GLY A 70 3.78 -10.08 9.22
CA GLY A 70 2.35 -10.11 9.51
C GLY A 70 1.56 -9.45 8.39
N ASN A 71 0.37 -9.97 8.14
CA ASN A 71 -0.51 -9.40 7.11
C ASN A 71 -0.90 -7.95 7.38
N VAL A 72 -0.88 -7.53 8.66
CA VAL A 72 -1.15 -6.13 9.03
C VAL A 72 -0.16 -5.18 8.35
N MET A 73 1.11 -5.60 8.22
CA MET A 73 2.13 -4.78 7.56
C MET A 73 1.76 -4.49 6.11
N VAL A 74 1.27 -5.50 5.40
CA VAL A 74 0.85 -5.35 4.00
C VAL A 74 -0.42 -4.50 3.92
N ASN A 75 -1.38 -4.75 4.81
CA ASN A 75 -2.62 -3.97 4.86
C ASN A 75 -2.33 -2.48 5.02
N ARG A 76 -1.44 -2.15 5.96
CA ARG A 76 -1.08 -0.76 6.21
C ARG A 76 -0.36 -0.14 5.02
N ALA A 77 0.55 -0.88 4.39
CA ALA A 77 1.30 -0.37 3.24
C ALA A 77 0.36 -0.06 2.07
N TYR A 78 -0.57 -0.95 1.79
CA TYR A 78 -1.51 -0.75 0.70
C TYR A 78 -2.45 0.42 1.00
N LEU A 79 -3.00 0.48 2.20
CA LEU A 79 -3.89 1.58 2.59
C LEU A 79 -3.16 2.91 2.61
N HIS A 80 -1.90 2.92 3.05
CA HIS A 80 -1.05 4.11 2.98
C HIS A 80 -1.01 4.67 1.56
N SER A 81 -0.77 3.78 0.59
CA SER A 81 -0.70 4.19 -0.81
C SER A 81 -2.05 4.71 -1.33
N VAL A 82 -3.14 4.06 -0.95
CA VAL A 82 -4.48 4.50 -1.33
C VAL A 82 -4.77 5.90 -0.77
N PHE A 83 -4.50 6.10 0.52
CA PHE A 83 -4.73 7.41 1.14
C PHE A 83 -3.81 8.48 0.57
N HIS A 84 -2.57 8.12 0.26
CA HIS A 84 -1.64 9.06 -0.36
C HIS A 84 -2.21 9.59 -1.68
N CYS A 85 -2.77 8.70 -2.49
CA CYS A 85 -3.40 9.10 -3.74
C CYS A 85 -4.64 9.96 -3.51
N LEU A 86 -5.47 9.60 -2.53
CA LEU A 86 -6.66 10.38 -2.21
C LEU A 86 -6.29 11.78 -1.72
N PHE A 87 -5.30 11.87 -0.85
CA PHE A 87 -4.87 13.17 -0.34
C PHE A 87 -4.29 14.04 -1.44
N ALA A 88 -3.46 13.47 -2.30
CA ALA A 88 -2.89 14.21 -3.41
C ALA A 88 -3.96 14.71 -4.39
N HIS A 89 -5.02 13.92 -4.55
CA HIS A 89 -6.13 14.30 -5.44
C HIS A 89 -7.01 15.39 -4.82
N ILE A 90 -7.29 15.28 -3.52
CA ILE A 90 -8.15 16.23 -2.81
C ILE A 90 -7.43 17.56 -2.59
N PHE A 91 -6.18 17.48 -2.16
CA PHE A 91 -5.39 18.67 -1.83
C PHE A 91 -4.43 18.98 -2.96
N LYS A 92 -4.95 19.52 -4.05
CA LYS A 92 -4.14 19.88 -5.21
C LYS A 92 -3.10 20.92 -4.80
N GLU A 93 -1.92 20.47 -4.48
CA GLU A 93 -0.86 21.36 -4.01
C GLU A 93 -0.08 21.95 -5.16
N LYS A 94 0.59 23.05 -4.86
CA LYS A 94 1.60 23.61 -5.74
C LYS A 94 2.91 22.89 -5.45
N ARG A 95 3.57 22.42 -6.49
CA ARG A 95 4.71 21.53 -6.37
C ARG A 95 6.04 22.22 -6.08
N GLU A 96 6.01 23.42 -5.51
CA GLU A 96 7.22 24.16 -5.24
C GLU A 96 8.13 23.44 -4.25
N GLU A 97 7.55 22.74 -3.26
CA GLU A 97 8.31 22.01 -2.26
C GLU A 97 7.78 20.59 -2.16
N LYS A 98 7.96 19.84 -3.25
CA LYS A 98 7.42 18.50 -3.35
C LYS A 98 7.89 17.57 -2.23
N MET A 99 9.16 17.64 -1.85
CA MET A 99 9.68 16.78 -0.79
C MET A 99 8.97 17.01 0.54
N LEU A 100 8.75 18.27 0.90
CA LEU A 100 8.04 18.60 2.13
C LEU A 100 6.58 18.18 2.06
N TRP A 101 5.96 18.37 0.90
CA TRP A 101 4.58 17.93 0.70
C TRP A 101 4.46 16.42 0.85
N ASP A 102 5.34 15.66 0.21
CA ASP A 102 5.31 14.20 0.28
C ASP A 102 5.51 13.72 1.71
N LEU A 103 6.46 14.32 2.43
CA LEU A 103 6.68 13.97 3.83
C LEU A 103 5.46 14.29 4.69
N ALA A 104 4.85 15.44 4.48
CA ALA A 104 3.66 15.84 5.23
C ALA A 104 2.50 14.89 4.95
N CYS A 105 2.34 14.47 3.69
CA CYS A 105 1.31 13.49 3.31
C CYS A 105 1.56 12.15 3.98
N ASP A 106 2.80 11.68 4.01
CA ASP A 106 3.14 10.41 4.66
C ASP A 106 2.80 10.44 6.14
N ILE A 107 3.16 11.52 6.82
CA ILE A 107 2.86 11.67 8.24
C ILE A 107 1.35 11.71 8.48
N ALA A 108 0.63 12.47 7.66
CA ALA A 108 -0.82 12.59 7.79
C ALA A 108 -1.51 11.26 7.54
N VAL A 109 -1.08 10.52 6.52
CA VAL A 109 -1.65 9.22 6.19
C VAL A 109 -1.45 8.24 7.35
N GLU A 110 -0.23 8.13 7.88
CA GLU A 110 0.02 7.22 8.99
C GLU A 110 -0.75 7.62 10.24
N SER A 111 -0.89 8.90 10.49
CA SER A 111 -1.69 9.39 11.61
C SER A 111 -3.15 8.98 11.48
N VAL A 112 -3.71 9.08 10.27
CA VAL A 112 -5.09 8.65 10.02
C VAL A 112 -5.21 7.14 10.21
N ILE A 113 -4.30 6.36 9.65
CA ILE A 113 -4.32 4.90 9.78
C ILE A 113 -4.25 4.49 11.25
N ASP A 114 -3.36 5.09 12.01
CA ASP A 114 -3.22 4.79 13.45
C ASP A 114 -4.47 5.13 14.24
N SER A 115 -5.25 6.11 13.79
CA SER A 115 -6.47 6.51 14.48
C SER A 115 -7.67 5.63 14.15
N LEU A 116 -7.59 4.79 13.12
CA LEU A 116 -8.71 3.93 12.73
C LEU A 116 -8.85 2.75 13.69
N PRO A 117 -10.07 2.54 14.25
CA PRO A 117 -10.30 1.43 15.17
C PRO A 117 -10.56 0.12 14.42
N VAL A 118 -9.66 -0.26 13.52
CA VAL A 118 -9.82 -1.42 12.67
C VAL A 118 -8.72 -2.43 12.99
N ARG A 119 -9.14 -3.65 13.34
CA ARG A 119 -8.22 -4.68 13.80
C ARG A 119 -7.16 -5.04 12.77
N CYS A 120 -7.53 -5.09 11.49
CA CYS A 120 -6.62 -5.49 10.43
C CYS A 120 -5.50 -4.49 10.18
N LEU A 121 -5.55 -3.32 10.83
CA LEU A 121 -4.52 -2.28 10.73
C LEU A 121 -3.72 -2.13 12.01
N ARG A 122 -4.08 -2.87 13.07
CA ARG A 122 -3.44 -2.68 14.37
C ARG A 122 -2.08 -3.34 14.41
N MET A 123 -1.07 -2.54 14.69
CA MET A 123 0.29 -3.04 14.84
C MET A 123 0.39 -3.97 16.05
N PRO A 124 1.23 -5.02 15.97
CA PRO A 124 1.42 -5.91 17.10
C PRO A 124 1.94 -5.16 18.31
N SER A 125 1.49 -5.57 19.49
CA SER A 125 2.01 -5.04 20.74
C SER A 125 3.45 -5.47 20.94
N ARG A 126 4.24 -4.62 21.54
CA ARG A 126 5.62 -4.95 21.89
C ARG A 126 5.71 -5.36 23.34
#